data_7abf2bb8d7e0d58d92b300183b369112
#
_entry.id   7abf2bb8d7e0d58d92b300183b369112
#
_cell.length_a   1.000
_cell.length_b   1.000
_cell.length_c   1.000
_cell.angle_alpha   90.00
_cell.angle_beta   90.00
_cell.angle_gamma   90.00
#
_symmetry.space_group_name_H-M   'P 1'
#
loop_
_entity.id
_entity.type
_entity.pdbx_description
1 polymer ?
#
loop_
_entity_poly.entity_id
_entity_poly.type
_entity_poly.pdbx_seq_one_letter_code
_entity_poly.pdbx_strand_id
1 'polypeptide(L)'
;KWKVKIARSLVEKPNHKRDLFRISFWTRRYAMFILPFITVLREGLEAVVFVAGAGITTQGSHASAYPLPVVCGLIAGGFVGWLLYYGASRSSLQIFLVISTSILYLISSGLFSRGAWYFENYRFNKASGGDASEGGDGNGSYNIHKAVYHVNCCNPELDNGWDIFNALLGWQNTGYLSSMLCYNIYWLCLI
;
A
#
# COMPACT_ATOMS: atom_id res chain seq x y z
N LYS A 1 21.77 -25.21 -7.62
CA LYS A 1 21.72 -25.78 -6.24
C LYS A 1 20.30 -25.74 -5.63
N TRP A 2 19.51 -24.67 -5.81
CA TRP A 2 18.14 -24.56 -5.29
C TRP A 2 17.14 -25.50 -5.96
N LYS A 3 17.16 -25.65 -7.29
CA LYS A 3 16.28 -26.55 -8.04
C LYS A 3 16.41 -28.02 -7.56
N VAL A 4 17.63 -28.44 -7.25
CA VAL A 4 17.89 -29.80 -6.73
C VAL A 4 17.34 -29.99 -5.31
N LYS A 5 17.42 -28.96 -4.44
CA LYS A 5 16.85 -29.02 -3.08
C LYS A 5 15.32 -29.10 -3.13
N ILE A 6 14.69 -28.35 -4.01
CA ILE A 6 13.23 -28.34 -4.21
C ILE A 6 12.76 -29.69 -4.77
N ALA A 7 13.44 -30.22 -5.80
CA ALA A 7 13.13 -31.53 -6.36
C ALA A 7 13.30 -32.67 -5.31
N ARG A 8 14.32 -32.59 -4.47
CA ARG A 8 14.55 -33.57 -3.42
C ARG A 8 13.48 -33.50 -2.32
N SER A 9 13.00 -32.30 -1.94
CA SER A 9 11.92 -32.14 -0.96
C SER A 9 10.55 -32.65 -1.45
N LEU A 10 10.34 -32.69 -2.75
CA LEU A 10 9.11 -33.21 -3.37
C LEU A 10 9.12 -34.75 -3.52
N VAL A 11 10.30 -35.34 -3.65
CA VAL A 11 10.48 -36.80 -3.91
C VAL A 11 10.72 -37.59 -2.64
N GLU A 12 11.15 -36.97 -1.55
CA GLU A 12 11.49 -37.66 -0.30
C GLU A 12 10.23 -38.19 0.39
N LYS A 13 9.96 -39.49 0.24
CA LYS A 13 8.88 -40.19 0.96
C LYS A 13 9.22 -40.29 2.46
N PRO A 14 8.24 -40.01 3.34
CA PRO A 14 8.44 -40.13 4.79
C PRO A 14 8.67 -41.61 5.16
N ASN A 15 9.87 -41.92 5.59
CA ASN A 15 10.27 -43.31 5.90
C ASN A 15 9.93 -43.75 7.34
N HIS A 16 9.33 -42.88 8.17
CA HIS A 16 9.01 -43.22 9.54
C HIS A 16 7.72 -42.58 10.05
N LYS A 17 6.83 -43.35 10.69
CA LYS A 17 5.55 -42.90 11.30
C LYS A 17 5.71 -41.79 12.35
N ARG A 18 6.90 -41.59 12.94
CA ARG A 18 7.22 -40.51 13.90
C ARG A 18 7.40 -39.12 13.28
N ASP A 19 7.74 -39.07 11.99
CA ASP A 19 8.00 -37.78 11.32
C ASP A 19 6.72 -37.11 10.80
N LEU A 20 5.60 -37.83 10.75
CA LEU A 20 4.29 -37.32 10.36
C LEU A 20 3.74 -36.26 11.32
N PHE A 21 4.15 -36.26 12.59
CA PHE A 21 3.73 -35.30 13.60
C PHE A 21 4.68 -34.11 13.75
N ARG A 22 5.78 -34.06 13.05
CA ARG A 22 6.70 -32.92 13.07
C ARG A 22 6.18 -31.84 12.13
N ILE A 23 5.74 -30.72 12.70
CA ILE A 23 5.35 -29.50 11.99
C ILE A 23 6.41 -29.11 10.93
N SER A 24 7.69 -29.34 11.20
CA SER A 24 8.82 -29.11 10.29
C SER A 24 8.77 -29.96 9.00
N PHE A 25 8.21 -31.15 9.01
CA PHE A 25 8.09 -31.99 7.82
C PHE A 25 6.96 -31.49 6.90
N TRP A 26 5.82 -31.16 7.49
CA TRP A 26 4.68 -30.61 6.77
C TRP A 26 5.00 -29.25 6.15
N THR A 27 5.69 -28.36 6.90
CA THR A 27 6.12 -27.05 6.39
C THR A 27 7.09 -27.18 5.22
N ARG A 28 8.01 -28.13 5.21
CA ARG A 28 8.93 -28.33 4.07
C ARG A 28 8.21 -28.84 2.83
N ARG A 29 7.28 -29.76 2.99
CA ARG A 29 6.55 -30.36 1.87
C ARG A 29 5.56 -29.40 1.23
N TYR A 30 4.88 -28.62 2.05
CA TYR A 30 3.87 -27.67 1.60
C TYR A 30 4.36 -26.22 1.55
N ALA A 31 5.62 -25.94 1.82
CA ALA A 31 6.17 -24.58 1.83
C ALA A 31 5.94 -23.83 0.52
N MET A 32 6.03 -24.52 -0.61
CA MET A 32 5.76 -23.92 -1.92
C MET A 32 4.30 -23.53 -2.14
N PHE A 33 3.37 -24.15 -1.41
CA PHE A 33 1.95 -23.79 -1.45
C PHE A 33 1.59 -22.81 -0.34
N ILE A 34 2.07 -23.08 0.88
CA ILE A 34 1.72 -22.29 2.08
C ILE A 34 2.22 -20.86 1.99
N LEU A 35 3.45 -20.64 1.48
CA LEU A 35 4.00 -19.28 1.37
C LEU A 35 3.17 -18.39 0.43
N PRO A 36 2.90 -18.78 -0.83
CA PRO A 36 2.03 -17.98 -1.70
C PRO A 36 0.61 -17.84 -1.13
N PHE A 37 0.07 -18.90 -0.53
CA PHE A 37 -1.27 -18.88 0.05
C PHE A 37 -1.39 -17.85 1.19
N ILE A 38 -0.45 -17.86 2.15
CA ILE A 38 -0.43 -16.89 3.25
C ILE A 38 -0.26 -15.47 2.72
N THR A 39 0.60 -15.27 1.70
CA THR A 39 0.80 -13.96 1.10
C THR A 39 -0.48 -13.43 0.45
N VAL A 40 -1.14 -14.24 -0.38
CA VAL A 40 -2.41 -13.85 -1.03
C VAL A 40 -3.52 -13.62 0.00
N LEU A 41 -3.59 -14.44 1.04
CA LEU A 41 -4.56 -14.27 2.12
C LEU A 41 -4.33 -12.96 2.88
N ARG A 42 -3.08 -12.62 3.16
CA ARG A 42 -2.71 -11.35 3.78
C ARG A 42 -3.14 -10.16 2.92
N GLU A 43 -2.79 -10.16 1.64
CA GLU A 43 -3.18 -9.09 0.70
C GLU A 43 -4.71 -8.99 0.57
N GLY A 44 -5.41 -10.13 0.55
CA GLY A 44 -6.87 -10.16 0.52
C GLY A 44 -7.51 -9.55 1.77
N LEU A 45 -6.95 -9.84 2.95
CA LEU A 45 -7.41 -9.21 4.21
C LEU A 45 -7.15 -7.70 4.22
N GLU A 46 -5.99 -7.26 3.79
CA GLU A 46 -5.66 -5.83 3.66
C GLU A 46 -6.65 -5.14 2.71
N ALA A 47 -6.93 -5.71 1.55
CA ALA A 47 -7.91 -5.18 0.60
C ALA A 47 -9.31 -5.04 1.21
N VAL A 48 -9.78 -6.07 1.95
CA VAL A 48 -11.08 -6.02 2.64
C VAL A 48 -11.12 -4.91 3.69
N VAL A 49 -10.06 -4.75 4.48
CA VAL A 49 -9.97 -3.69 5.50
C VAL A 49 -9.98 -2.31 4.87
N PHE A 50 -9.25 -2.11 3.75
CA PHE A 50 -9.26 -0.82 3.04
C PHE A 50 -10.62 -0.49 2.45
N VAL A 51 -11.28 -1.45 1.79
CA VAL A 51 -12.63 -1.23 1.23
C VAL A 51 -13.66 -0.97 2.33
N ALA A 52 -13.59 -1.72 3.44
CA ALA A 52 -14.47 -1.50 4.59
C ALA A 52 -14.20 -0.13 5.25
N GLY A 53 -12.92 0.25 5.41
CA GLY A 53 -12.52 1.54 5.95
C GLY A 53 -13.03 2.72 5.11
N ALA A 54 -12.88 2.65 3.79
CA ALA A 54 -13.43 3.64 2.87
C ALA A 54 -14.96 3.70 2.96
N GLY A 55 -15.63 2.55 3.19
CA GLY A 55 -17.06 2.49 3.36
C GLY A 55 -17.60 3.20 4.62
N ILE A 56 -16.82 3.17 5.69
CA ILE A 56 -17.19 3.81 6.97
C ILE A 56 -16.98 5.33 6.91
N THR A 57 -15.95 5.79 6.20
CA THR A 57 -15.61 7.21 6.14
C THR A 57 -16.54 8.01 5.21
N THR A 58 -17.13 7.40 4.21
CA THR A 58 -18.09 8.04 3.29
C THR A 58 -19.50 8.04 3.89
N GLN A 59 -19.75 8.96 4.81
CA GLN A 59 -21.09 9.16 5.38
C GLN A 59 -22.10 9.59 4.28
N GLY A 60 -23.16 8.79 4.12
CA GLY A 60 -24.25 9.11 3.18
C GLY A 60 -24.17 8.47 1.79
N SER A 61 -23.12 7.72 1.48
CA SER A 61 -23.07 6.97 0.24
C SER A 61 -23.96 5.71 0.30
N HIS A 62 -24.81 5.53 -0.71
CA HIS A 62 -25.61 4.32 -0.83
C HIS A 62 -24.72 3.11 -1.10
N ALA A 63 -25.07 1.94 -0.52
CA ALA A 63 -24.34 0.68 -0.71
C ALA A 63 -24.18 0.30 -2.20
N SER A 64 -25.04 0.81 -3.07
CA SER A 64 -24.97 0.61 -4.53
C SER A 64 -23.78 1.35 -5.20
N ALA A 65 -23.14 2.29 -4.53
CA ALA A 65 -21.98 3.02 -5.09
C ALA A 65 -20.67 2.22 -5.03
N TYR A 66 -20.54 1.21 -4.17
CA TYR A 66 -19.31 0.45 -3.97
C TYR A 66 -18.96 -0.58 -5.06
N PRO A 67 -19.90 -1.27 -5.73
CA PRO A 67 -19.54 -2.31 -6.69
C PRO A 67 -18.72 -1.78 -7.87
N LEU A 68 -19.04 -0.58 -8.36
CA LEU A 68 -18.36 0.00 -9.53
C LEU A 68 -16.87 0.28 -9.29
N PRO A 69 -16.46 1.00 -8.22
CA PRO A 69 -15.05 1.20 -7.91
C PRO A 69 -14.27 -0.09 -7.69
N VAL A 70 -14.90 -1.09 -7.06
CA VAL A 70 -14.27 -2.40 -6.81
C VAL A 70 -13.99 -3.12 -8.13
N VAL A 71 -14.97 -3.16 -9.06
CA VAL A 71 -14.78 -3.78 -10.37
C VAL A 71 -13.71 -3.02 -11.18
N CYS A 72 -13.74 -1.69 -11.20
CA CYS A 72 -12.72 -0.89 -11.87
C CYS A 72 -11.33 -1.12 -11.27
N GLY A 73 -11.22 -1.22 -9.95
CA GLY A 73 -9.97 -1.53 -9.24
C GLY A 73 -9.43 -2.92 -9.60
N LEU A 74 -10.30 -3.93 -9.68
CA LEU A 74 -9.91 -5.28 -10.10
C LEU A 74 -9.42 -5.31 -11.56
N ILE A 75 -10.07 -4.60 -12.46
CA ILE A 75 -9.66 -4.50 -13.86
C ILE A 75 -8.29 -3.78 -13.95
N ALA A 76 -8.12 -2.66 -13.25
CA ALA A 76 -6.86 -1.93 -13.22
C ALA A 76 -5.73 -2.77 -12.61
N GLY A 77 -5.97 -3.46 -11.50
CA GLY A 77 -5.03 -4.38 -10.88
C GLY A 77 -4.65 -5.55 -11.78
N GLY A 78 -5.64 -6.14 -12.46
CA GLY A 78 -5.41 -7.19 -13.47
C GLY A 78 -4.55 -6.70 -14.64
N PHE A 79 -4.79 -5.48 -15.12
CA PHE A 79 -3.98 -4.86 -16.17
C PHE A 79 -2.53 -4.63 -15.72
N VAL A 80 -2.32 -4.09 -14.54
CA VAL A 80 -0.98 -3.90 -13.94
C VAL A 80 -0.28 -5.25 -13.75
N GLY A 81 -0.97 -6.26 -13.24
CA GLY A 81 -0.44 -7.61 -13.07
C GLY A 81 -0.02 -8.25 -14.41
N TRP A 82 -0.83 -8.08 -15.45
CA TRP A 82 -0.49 -8.52 -16.79
C TRP A 82 0.76 -7.80 -17.36
N LEU A 83 0.84 -6.49 -17.14
CA LEU A 83 1.98 -5.68 -17.56
C LEU A 83 3.27 -6.10 -16.85
N LEU A 84 3.21 -6.36 -15.56
CA LEU A 84 4.33 -6.88 -14.76
C LEU A 84 4.75 -8.28 -15.23
N TYR A 85 3.80 -9.18 -15.50
CA TYR A 85 4.09 -10.52 -16.00
C TYR A 85 4.78 -10.48 -17.36
N TYR A 86 4.28 -9.65 -18.27
CA TYR A 86 4.85 -9.47 -19.60
C TYR A 86 6.24 -8.83 -19.54
N GLY A 87 6.43 -7.81 -18.70
CA GLY A 87 7.71 -7.16 -18.45
C GLY A 87 8.75 -8.12 -17.86
N ALA A 88 8.36 -8.91 -16.87
CA ALA A 88 9.23 -9.91 -16.23
C ALA A 88 9.68 -11.01 -17.20
N SER A 89 8.84 -11.38 -18.17
CA SER A 89 9.18 -12.42 -19.15
C SER A 89 10.10 -11.94 -20.29
N ARG A 90 10.14 -10.64 -20.55
CA ARG A 90 10.91 -10.04 -21.65
C ARG A 90 12.16 -9.28 -21.22
N SER A 91 12.20 -8.76 -20.00
CA SER A 91 13.34 -8.03 -19.47
C SER A 91 14.37 -8.98 -18.84
N SER A 92 15.63 -8.51 -18.74
CA SER A 92 16.58 -9.18 -17.85
C SER A 92 16.06 -9.08 -16.41
N LEU A 93 16.09 -10.17 -15.68
CA LEU A 93 15.59 -10.28 -14.30
C LEU A 93 16.13 -9.15 -13.40
N GLN A 94 17.37 -8.74 -13.64
CA GLN A 94 18.04 -7.69 -12.86
C GLN A 94 17.38 -6.32 -13.07
N ILE A 95 17.14 -5.91 -14.33
CA ILE A 95 16.51 -4.62 -14.65
C ILE A 95 15.08 -4.57 -14.12
N PHE A 96 14.32 -5.65 -14.30
CA PHE A 96 12.96 -5.75 -13.79
C PHE A 96 12.92 -5.57 -12.25
N LEU A 97 13.81 -6.27 -11.53
CA LEU A 97 13.87 -6.14 -10.07
C LEU A 97 14.27 -4.73 -9.61
N VAL A 98 15.23 -4.08 -10.27
CA VAL A 98 15.64 -2.72 -9.91
C VAL A 98 14.49 -1.73 -10.11
N ILE A 99 13.80 -1.78 -11.24
CA ILE A 99 12.67 -0.87 -11.52
C ILE A 99 11.52 -1.10 -10.54
N SER A 100 11.11 -2.35 -10.33
CA SER A 100 9.98 -2.66 -9.45
C SER A 100 10.28 -2.30 -7.99
N THR A 101 11.48 -2.57 -7.49
CA THR A 101 11.86 -2.18 -6.13
C THR A 101 11.96 -0.66 -5.97
N SER A 102 12.45 0.07 -6.98
CA SER A 102 12.50 1.54 -6.94
C SER A 102 11.10 2.15 -6.85
N ILE A 103 10.14 1.63 -7.61
CA ILE A 103 8.74 2.08 -7.55
C ILE A 103 8.15 1.78 -6.17
N LEU A 104 8.39 0.58 -5.62
CA LEU A 104 7.90 0.21 -4.29
C LEU A 104 8.48 1.12 -3.19
N TYR A 105 9.76 1.49 -3.28
CA TYR A 105 10.36 2.44 -2.35
C TYR A 105 9.73 3.83 -2.43
N LEU A 106 9.43 4.32 -3.63
CA LEU A 106 8.73 5.60 -3.81
C LEU A 106 7.33 5.56 -3.18
N ILE A 107 6.56 4.53 -3.45
CA ILE A 107 5.21 4.37 -2.87
C ILE A 107 5.31 4.27 -1.34
N SER A 108 6.25 3.50 -0.82
CA SER A 108 6.43 3.33 0.62
C SER A 108 6.82 4.63 1.33
N SER A 109 7.69 5.45 0.74
CA SER A 109 8.06 6.76 1.28
C SER A 109 6.86 7.71 1.31
N GLY A 110 6.05 7.70 0.25
CA GLY A 110 4.81 8.47 0.15
C GLY A 110 3.80 8.07 1.23
N LEU A 111 3.55 6.77 1.41
CA LEU A 111 2.64 6.25 2.44
C LEU A 111 3.11 6.59 3.85
N PHE A 112 4.41 6.51 4.12
CA PHE A 112 4.97 6.85 5.43
C PHE A 112 4.81 8.34 5.75
N SER A 113 5.13 9.21 4.80
CA SER A 113 4.91 10.67 4.92
C SER A 113 3.43 11.02 5.10
N ARG A 114 2.56 10.37 4.32
CA ARG A 114 1.11 10.53 4.38
C ARG A 114 0.53 10.10 5.73
N GLY A 115 1.02 9.02 6.33
CA GLY A 115 0.63 8.59 7.67
C GLY A 115 0.90 9.67 8.73
N ALA A 116 2.06 10.33 8.67
CA ALA A 116 2.40 11.43 9.56
C ALA A 116 1.50 12.66 9.31
N TRP A 117 1.17 12.96 8.05
CA TRP A 117 0.27 14.02 7.66
C TRP A 117 -1.14 13.80 8.22
N TYR A 118 -1.72 12.61 8.05
CA TYR A 118 -3.06 12.30 8.60
C TYR A 118 -3.11 12.40 10.12
N PHE A 119 -2.05 12.01 10.80
CA PHE A 119 -1.99 12.13 12.25
C PHE A 119 -2.03 13.59 12.72
N GLU A 120 -1.32 14.48 12.02
CA GLU A 120 -1.32 15.91 12.32
C GLU A 120 -2.66 16.57 11.96
N ASN A 121 -3.23 16.19 10.81
CA ASN A 121 -4.54 16.66 10.37
C ASN A 121 -5.65 16.21 11.33
N TYR A 122 -5.63 14.99 11.80
CA TYR A 122 -6.56 14.49 12.81
C TYR A 122 -6.51 15.31 14.11
N ARG A 123 -5.30 15.66 14.57
CA ARG A 123 -5.14 16.49 15.77
C ARG A 123 -5.70 17.90 15.55
N PHE A 124 -5.52 18.45 14.36
CA PHE A 124 -6.06 19.75 14.00
C PHE A 124 -7.58 19.72 13.91
N ASN A 125 -8.16 18.76 13.22
CA ASN A 125 -9.61 18.58 13.09
C ASN A 125 -10.30 18.37 14.46
N LYS A 126 -9.67 17.61 15.34
CA LYS A 126 -10.16 17.45 16.72
C LYS A 126 -10.15 18.77 17.52
N ALA A 127 -9.17 19.62 17.30
CA ALA A 127 -9.07 20.93 17.95
C ALA A 127 -10.05 21.97 17.35
N SER A 128 -10.34 21.85 16.05
CA SER A 128 -11.26 22.74 15.32
C SER A 128 -12.74 22.37 15.50
N GLY A 129 -13.02 21.19 16.05
CA GLY A 129 -14.39 20.71 16.28
C GLY A 129 -15.11 20.12 15.06
N GLY A 130 -14.41 19.91 13.95
CA GLY A 130 -14.94 19.34 12.71
C GLY A 130 -13.85 19.00 11.70
N ASP A 131 -14.24 18.46 10.54
CA ASP A 131 -13.29 18.22 9.45
C ASP A 131 -13.05 19.54 8.69
N ALA A 132 -11.89 20.13 8.96
CA ALA A 132 -11.50 21.42 8.36
C ALA A 132 -11.14 21.28 6.88
N SER A 133 -10.82 20.08 6.38
CA SER A 133 -10.47 19.83 4.98
C SER A 133 -11.67 19.92 4.04
N GLU A 134 -12.90 19.68 4.55
CA GLU A 134 -14.13 19.87 3.78
C GLU A 134 -14.41 21.34 3.42
N GLY A 135 -13.78 22.27 4.14
CA GLY A 135 -13.93 23.72 3.91
C GLY A 135 -13.18 24.28 2.70
N GLY A 136 -12.45 23.45 1.95
CA GLY A 136 -11.68 23.89 0.78
C GLY A 136 -10.21 24.18 1.10
N ASP A 137 -9.53 24.89 0.20
CA ASP A 137 -8.08 25.22 0.30
C ASP A 137 -7.81 26.54 1.01
N GLY A 138 -8.81 27.15 1.65
CA GLY A 138 -8.72 28.47 2.27
C GLY A 138 -8.05 28.47 3.65
N ASN A 139 -7.90 29.68 4.18
CA ASN A 139 -7.45 29.90 5.54
C ASN A 139 -8.43 29.25 6.52
N GLY A 140 -7.92 28.39 7.41
CA GLY A 140 -8.73 27.65 8.37
C GLY A 140 -8.89 26.16 8.04
N SER A 141 -8.56 25.73 6.82
CA SER A 141 -8.57 24.32 6.44
C SER A 141 -7.33 23.54 6.94
N TYR A 142 -6.31 24.24 7.37
CA TYR A 142 -5.05 23.64 7.83
C TYR A 142 -4.41 24.44 8.97
N ASN A 143 -3.49 23.80 9.71
CA ASN A 143 -2.76 24.46 10.79
C ASN A 143 -1.60 25.29 10.24
N ILE A 144 -1.79 26.61 10.17
CA ILE A 144 -0.79 27.57 9.64
C ILE A 144 0.52 27.52 10.43
N HIS A 145 0.49 27.28 11.75
CA HIS A 145 1.68 27.27 12.61
C HIS A 145 2.59 26.07 12.37
N LYS A 146 2.06 24.99 11.80
CA LYS A 146 2.79 23.74 11.58
C LYS A 146 3.02 23.44 10.10
N ALA A 147 2.33 24.16 9.21
CA ALA A 147 2.50 24.03 7.78
C ALA A 147 3.85 24.61 7.35
N VAL A 148 4.61 23.85 6.60
CA VAL A 148 5.87 24.29 5.97
C VAL A 148 5.57 24.96 4.64
N TYR A 149 4.61 24.42 3.91
CA TYR A 149 4.10 25.00 2.66
C TYR A 149 2.60 24.73 2.53
N HIS A 150 1.97 25.60 1.80
CA HIS A 150 0.58 25.43 1.37
C HIS A 150 0.41 25.96 -0.06
N VAL A 151 -0.26 25.19 -0.89
CA VAL A 151 -0.52 25.53 -2.29
C VAL A 151 -2.02 25.52 -2.51
N ASN A 152 -2.56 26.63 -3.03
CA ASN A 152 -4.00 26.79 -3.32
C ASN A 152 -4.42 26.06 -4.61
N CYS A 153 -3.84 24.90 -4.90
CA CYS A 153 -4.23 24.05 -6.02
C CYS A 153 -3.93 22.61 -5.70
N CYS A 154 -4.45 21.76 -6.52
CA CYS A 154 -3.96 20.40 -6.63
C CYS A 154 -4.21 19.60 -5.34
N ASN A 155 -5.34 19.90 -4.69
CA ASN A 155 -5.79 19.22 -3.48
C ASN A 155 -6.29 17.82 -3.82
N PRO A 156 -5.71 16.76 -3.24
CA PRO A 156 -6.15 15.40 -3.50
C PRO A 156 -7.60 15.11 -3.07
N GLU A 157 -8.17 15.90 -2.16
CA GLU A 157 -9.53 15.69 -1.65
C GLU A 157 -10.60 16.39 -2.48
N LEU A 158 -10.22 17.45 -3.23
CA LEU A 158 -11.15 18.29 -3.99
C LEU A 158 -10.91 18.20 -5.50
N ASP A 159 -9.65 18.11 -5.93
CA ASP A 159 -9.26 18.17 -7.34
C ASP A 159 -9.09 16.76 -7.92
N ASN A 160 -10.02 16.37 -8.79
CA ASN A 160 -10.02 15.08 -9.45
C ASN A 160 -8.68 14.79 -10.18
N GLY A 161 -8.12 13.59 -9.92
CA GLY A 161 -6.89 13.13 -10.53
C GLY A 161 -5.62 13.32 -9.68
N TRP A 162 -5.60 14.27 -8.74
CA TRP A 162 -4.51 14.44 -7.80
C TRP A 162 -4.49 13.36 -6.71
N ASP A 163 -5.59 12.67 -6.51
CA ASP A 163 -5.69 11.45 -5.69
C ASP A 163 -4.68 10.38 -6.07
N ILE A 164 -4.37 10.23 -7.36
CA ILE A 164 -3.39 9.26 -7.86
C ILE A 164 -1.98 9.64 -7.38
N PHE A 165 -1.63 10.93 -7.47
CA PHE A 165 -0.33 11.42 -6.97
C PHE A 165 -0.25 11.31 -5.45
N ASN A 166 -1.34 11.57 -4.75
CA ASN A 166 -1.45 11.36 -3.32
C ASN A 166 -1.24 9.87 -2.96
N ALA A 167 -1.92 8.95 -3.67
CA ALA A 167 -1.83 7.52 -3.41
C ALA A 167 -0.44 6.93 -3.70
N LEU A 168 0.22 7.39 -4.78
CA LEU A 168 1.50 6.83 -5.23
C LEU A 168 2.71 7.51 -4.60
N LEU A 169 2.69 8.84 -4.50
CA LEU A 169 3.86 9.64 -4.08
C LEU A 169 3.66 10.33 -2.74
N GLY A 170 2.47 10.23 -2.15
CA GLY A 170 2.14 10.92 -0.90
C GLY A 170 1.99 12.44 -1.06
N TRP A 171 1.64 12.91 -2.27
CA TRP A 171 1.43 14.33 -2.52
C TRP A 171 0.30 14.90 -1.65
N GLN A 172 0.56 16.06 -1.06
CA GLN A 172 -0.43 16.85 -0.34
C GLN A 172 -0.25 18.34 -0.71
N ASN A 173 -1.35 19.07 -0.84
CA ASN A 173 -1.33 20.52 -1.09
C ASN A 173 -0.81 21.30 0.12
N THR A 174 -0.90 20.74 1.32
CA THR A 174 -0.36 21.29 2.57
C THR A 174 0.66 20.33 3.16
N GLY A 175 1.91 20.74 3.26
CA GLY A 175 2.98 19.95 3.88
C GLY A 175 3.23 20.37 5.33
N TYR A 176 3.05 19.44 6.27
CA TYR A 176 3.44 19.65 7.66
C TYR A 176 4.91 19.26 7.89
N LEU A 177 5.53 19.90 8.87
CA LEU A 177 6.92 19.61 9.24
C LEU A 177 7.12 18.12 9.56
N SER A 178 6.17 17.49 10.23
CA SER A 178 6.20 16.06 10.58
C SER A 178 6.25 15.16 9.34
N SER A 179 5.42 15.42 8.33
CA SER A 179 5.38 14.64 7.09
C SER A 179 6.67 14.80 6.27
N MET A 180 7.20 16.03 6.20
CA MET A 180 8.47 16.30 5.52
C MET A 180 9.67 15.63 6.21
N LEU A 181 9.70 15.65 7.52
CA LEU A 181 10.74 14.95 8.29
C LEU A 181 10.65 13.44 8.11
N CYS A 182 9.44 12.86 8.18
CA CYS A 182 9.25 11.43 7.95
C CYS A 182 9.71 10.99 6.56
N TYR A 183 9.42 11.77 5.52
CA TYR A 183 9.90 11.50 4.17
C TYR A 183 11.42 11.49 4.08
N ASN A 184 12.08 12.50 4.65
CA ASN A 184 13.55 12.59 4.64
C ASN A 184 14.20 11.50 5.50
N ILE A 185 13.65 11.19 6.67
CA ILE A 185 14.17 10.12 7.55
C ILE A 185 14.06 8.77 6.84
N TYR A 186 12.94 8.51 6.14
CA TYR A 186 12.77 7.28 5.36
C TYR A 186 13.93 7.09 4.36
N TRP A 187 14.25 8.12 3.56
CA TRP A 187 15.33 8.05 2.58
C TRP A 187 16.71 7.93 3.24
N LEU A 188 16.95 8.61 4.36
CA LEU A 188 18.20 8.48 5.12
C LEU A 188 18.39 7.06 5.69
N CYS A 189 17.31 6.40 6.10
CA CYS A 189 17.38 5.02 6.60
C CYS A 189 17.59 3.99 5.48
N LEU A 190 17.27 4.35 4.24
CA LEU A 190 17.30 3.44 3.09
C LEU A 190 18.65 3.47 2.37
N ILE A 191 19.39 4.59 2.44
CA ILE A 191 20.74 4.77 1.88
C ILE A 191 21.78 4.16 2.81
#